data_75c6215594923e1a3ce6c4569161c961
#
_entry.id   75c6215594923e1a3ce6c4569161c961
#
_cell.length_a   1.000
_cell.length_b   1.000
_cell.length_c   1.000
_cell.angle_alpha   90.00
_cell.angle_beta   90.00
_cell.angle_gamma   90.00
#
_symmetry.space_group_name_H-M   'P 1'
#
loop_
_entity.id
_entity.type
_entity.pdbx_description
1 polymer ?
#
loop_
_entity_poly.entity_id
_entity_poly.type
_entity_poly.pdbx_seq_one_letter_code
_entity_poly.pdbx_strand_id
1 'polypeptide(L)'
;MAVKIAVVMKVRMTLSLPLIFLLMISGVFGEKWNVIYKTTSICALKGSTVNMSCSYTYPQQYKLIETFWIKMPDAGIKSLIEYPEYKDRVEYIEDRQKQTAITKNDESEYCFRLITDRDIERWIGKPGIQLKVSALQVKAPQLVLEKERVNLTCESTCSLTDGFIWYKNGQVLKIQSETLQLQSERSDSGRYSCAVRGHEHLPSPAVSITVMYPPQNTSVFISPSGEIVEGDSVTLSCSSDSNPPALNFSWFKENQSSAVGSGQSFIISSINSSHSGRYYCEAQNQHGSQRSAIVSVSVKGVWNILYIIAVCVTSAITVGCGLLFLIIIIVQKRIKKINNDSKDTEQKKTSAGKASESRDAENASAQDDRDTDTKKPEEEEIAYASITFHHSANEAKSAASQEMDVSVIYSSIR
;
A
#
# COMPACT_ATOMS: atom_id res chain seq x y z
N MET A 1 -44.72 67.28 76.97
CA MET A 1 -45.14 66.06 77.70
C MET A 1 -45.74 65.10 76.71
N ALA A 2 -45.01 64.08 76.30
CA ALA A 2 -45.45 63.08 75.37
C ALA A 2 -45.78 61.78 76.14
N VAL A 3 -47.03 61.41 76.18
CA VAL A 3 -47.51 60.16 76.77
C VAL A 3 -47.38 59.04 75.74
N LYS A 4 -46.44 58.12 75.99
CA LYS A 4 -46.31 56.87 75.25
C LYS A 4 -47.38 55.88 75.73
N ILE A 5 -48.39 55.62 74.93
CA ILE A 5 -49.36 54.50 75.15
C ILE A 5 -48.79 53.25 74.50
N ALA A 6 -48.29 52.30 75.32
CA ALA A 6 -47.92 50.97 74.84
C ALA A 6 -49.17 50.11 74.73
N VAL A 7 -49.56 49.80 73.46
CA VAL A 7 -50.61 48.83 73.19
C VAL A 7 -49.94 47.45 73.09
N VAL A 8 -50.12 46.60 74.09
CA VAL A 8 -49.74 45.22 74.10
C VAL A 8 -50.78 44.46 73.35
N MET A 9 -50.57 44.21 72.06
CA MET A 9 -51.36 43.24 71.29
C MET A 9 -50.95 41.82 71.68
N LYS A 10 -51.77 41.17 72.47
CA LYS A 10 -51.76 39.74 72.74
C LYS A 10 -52.32 39.03 71.51
N VAL A 11 -51.45 38.69 70.54
CA VAL A 11 -51.83 37.83 69.39
C VAL A 11 -51.98 36.41 69.94
N ARG A 12 -53.24 36.00 70.16
CA ARG A 12 -53.56 34.59 70.29
C ARG A 12 -53.46 33.95 68.89
N MET A 13 -52.34 33.31 68.61
CA MET A 13 -52.26 32.40 67.47
C MET A 13 -53.06 31.18 67.76
N THR A 14 -54.37 31.24 67.40
CA THR A 14 -55.11 30.03 67.16
C THR A 14 -54.65 29.48 65.83
N LEU A 15 -53.67 28.55 65.85
CA LEU A 15 -53.40 27.75 64.67
C LEU A 15 -54.70 27.06 64.30
N SER A 16 -55.30 27.50 63.20
CA SER A 16 -56.53 26.85 62.69
C SER A 16 -56.23 25.40 62.36
N LEU A 17 -57.12 24.49 62.79
CA LEU A 17 -57.02 23.05 62.47
C LEU A 17 -56.60 22.74 61.01
N PRO A 18 -57.06 23.49 59.97
CA PRO A 18 -56.61 23.26 58.60
C PRO A 18 -55.09 23.52 58.37
N LEU A 19 -54.45 24.44 59.12
CA LEU A 19 -53.02 24.70 58.98
C LEU A 19 -52.19 23.58 59.61
N ILE A 20 -52.66 22.98 60.71
CA ILE A 20 -52.05 21.79 61.31
C ILE A 20 -52.21 20.58 60.38
N PHE A 21 -53.43 20.46 59.75
CA PHE A 21 -53.63 19.45 58.73
C PHE A 21 -52.79 19.64 57.52
N LEU A 22 -52.55 20.85 57.02
CA LEU A 22 -51.59 21.16 55.93
C LEU A 22 -50.12 20.89 56.33
N LEU A 23 -49.75 21.15 57.55
CA LEU A 23 -48.38 20.82 58.06
C LEU A 23 -48.25 19.28 58.28
N MET A 24 -49.31 18.60 58.65
CA MET A 24 -49.30 17.14 58.75
C MET A 24 -49.33 16.45 57.36
N ILE A 25 -49.91 17.08 56.33
CA ILE A 25 -49.87 16.58 54.95
C ILE A 25 -48.51 16.81 54.31
N SER A 26 -47.78 17.88 54.66
CA SER A 26 -46.42 18.11 54.19
C SER A 26 -45.38 17.19 54.82
N GLY A 27 -45.75 16.44 55.88
CA GLY A 27 -44.84 15.46 56.53
C GLY A 27 -44.96 14.04 56.00
N VAL A 28 -45.90 13.76 55.06
CA VAL A 28 -46.11 12.43 54.48
C VAL A 28 -45.65 12.43 52.99
N PHE A 29 -44.50 13.02 52.68
CA PHE A 29 -43.77 12.61 51.52
C PHE A 29 -42.97 11.36 51.92
N GLY A 30 -43.65 10.24 52.00
CA GLY A 30 -42.98 8.95 52.08
C GLY A 30 -42.01 8.87 50.93
N GLU A 31 -40.75 8.49 51.21
CA GLU A 31 -39.80 8.21 50.17
C GLU A 31 -40.46 7.34 49.10
N LYS A 32 -40.43 7.80 47.85
CA LYS A 32 -41.08 7.12 46.75
C LYS A 32 -40.06 6.20 46.07
N TRP A 33 -40.53 5.12 45.53
CA TRP A 33 -39.75 4.30 44.61
C TRP A 33 -39.32 5.15 43.41
N ASN A 34 -38.00 5.24 43.16
CA ASN A 34 -37.48 5.95 42.03
C ASN A 34 -36.13 5.36 41.59
N VAL A 35 -35.88 5.32 40.31
CA VAL A 35 -34.57 5.05 39.71
C VAL A 35 -34.32 6.14 38.69
N ILE A 36 -33.19 6.79 38.82
CA ILE A 36 -32.71 7.84 37.91
C ILE A 36 -31.50 7.32 37.21
N TYR A 37 -31.61 7.14 35.90
CA TYR A 37 -30.50 6.74 35.05
C TYR A 37 -29.67 7.96 34.66
N LYS A 38 -28.32 7.82 34.65
CA LYS A 38 -27.43 8.91 34.23
C LYS A 38 -27.65 9.29 32.78
N THR A 39 -28.01 8.31 31.94
CA THR A 39 -28.35 8.47 30.51
C THR A 39 -29.52 7.60 30.16
N THR A 40 -30.36 8.03 29.23
CA THR A 40 -31.51 7.26 28.75
C THR A 40 -31.20 6.45 27.49
N SER A 41 -30.10 6.75 26.82
CA SER A 41 -29.65 6.07 25.58
C SER A 41 -28.12 6.04 25.51
N ILE A 42 -27.60 4.91 25.09
CA ILE A 42 -26.16 4.69 24.87
C ILE A 42 -25.99 4.13 23.46
N CYS A 43 -25.08 4.72 22.68
CA CYS A 43 -24.58 4.16 21.42
C CYS A 43 -23.20 3.56 21.68
N ALA A 44 -23.04 2.28 21.45
CA ALA A 44 -21.79 1.55 21.67
C ALA A 44 -21.25 0.93 20.38
N LEU A 45 -19.96 0.91 20.23
CA LEU A 45 -19.31 0.15 19.16
C LEU A 45 -19.33 -1.34 19.50
N LYS A 46 -19.56 -2.16 18.49
CA LYS A 46 -19.40 -3.61 18.60
C LYS A 46 -18.00 -3.95 19.10
N GLY A 47 -17.89 -4.73 20.17
CA GLY A 47 -16.62 -5.09 20.82
C GLY A 47 -16.16 -4.12 21.91
N SER A 48 -16.82 -2.95 22.06
CA SER A 48 -16.47 -1.98 23.10
C SER A 48 -17.01 -2.38 24.49
N THR A 49 -16.66 -1.57 25.49
CA THR A 49 -17.15 -1.69 26.85
C THR A 49 -18.14 -0.57 27.13
N VAL A 50 -19.26 -0.88 27.79
CA VAL A 50 -20.30 0.07 28.18
C VAL A 50 -20.45 0.08 29.69
N ASN A 51 -20.56 1.29 30.27
CA ASN A 51 -20.90 1.49 31.66
C ASN A 51 -22.29 2.07 31.75
N MET A 52 -23.20 1.36 32.45
CA MET A 52 -24.54 1.84 32.78
C MET A 52 -24.59 2.16 34.26
N SER A 53 -25.18 3.29 34.62
CA SER A 53 -25.28 3.72 36.02
C SER A 53 -26.65 4.33 36.34
N CYS A 54 -27.12 4.12 37.54
CA CYS A 54 -28.34 4.70 38.07
C CYS A 54 -28.11 5.12 39.53
N SER A 55 -29.00 5.93 40.02
CA SER A 55 -29.26 6.18 41.43
C SER A 55 -30.68 5.80 41.74
N TYR A 56 -30.97 5.32 42.96
CA TYR A 56 -32.30 4.89 43.31
C TYR A 56 -32.67 5.33 44.72
N THR A 57 -33.99 5.44 44.98
CA THR A 57 -34.59 5.64 46.29
C THR A 57 -35.72 4.66 46.49
N TYR A 58 -35.91 4.23 47.71
CA TYR A 58 -37.00 3.36 48.11
C TYR A 58 -37.51 3.74 49.51
N PRO A 59 -38.76 3.43 49.91
CA PRO A 59 -39.30 3.75 51.23
C PRO A 59 -38.50 3.05 52.33
N GLN A 60 -38.08 3.79 53.37
CA GLN A 60 -37.26 3.28 54.50
C GLN A 60 -37.94 2.18 55.34
N GLN A 61 -39.25 1.99 55.21
CA GLN A 61 -39.96 0.93 55.85
C GLN A 61 -39.67 -0.45 55.30
N TYR A 62 -38.99 -0.55 54.14
CA TYR A 62 -38.59 -1.79 53.51
C TYR A 62 -37.09 -1.99 53.68
N LYS A 63 -36.70 -3.25 53.81
CA LYS A 63 -35.27 -3.62 53.80
C LYS A 63 -34.91 -4.06 52.40
N LEU A 64 -33.96 -3.38 51.78
CA LEU A 64 -33.40 -3.79 50.51
C LEU A 64 -32.66 -5.11 50.66
N ILE A 65 -33.01 -6.13 49.86
CA ILE A 65 -32.38 -7.44 49.85
C ILE A 65 -31.39 -7.55 48.71
N GLU A 66 -31.79 -7.12 47.48
CA GLU A 66 -31.00 -7.30 46.29
C GLU A 66 -31.30 -6.21 45.25
N THR A 67 -30.27 -5.84 44.47
CA THR A 67 -30.41 -4.96 43.30
C THR A 67 -29.63 -5.52 42.12
N PHE A 68 -30.21 -5.45 40.93
CA PHE A 68 -29.55 -5.89 39.71
C PHE A 68 -30.17 -5.31 38.46
N TRP A 69 -29.41 -5.42 37.35
CA TRP A 69 -29.88 -5.02 36.02
C TRP A 69 -30.55 -6.18 35.32
N ILE A 70 -31.62 -5.86 34.57
CA ILE A 70 -32.37 -6.78 33.72
C ILE A 70 -32.40 -6.25 32.30
N LYS A 71 -32.45 -7.16 31.32
CA LYS A 71 -32.65 -6.86 29.90
C LYS A 71 -34.15 -6.99 29.56
N MET A 72 -34.70 -6.00 28.87
CA MET A 72 -36.08 -6.02 28.41
C MET A 72 -36.17 -6.49 26.94
N PRO A 73 -37.22 -7.15 26.50
CA PRO A 73 -38.45 -7.52 27.21
C PRO A 73 -38.40 -8.93 27.82
N ASP A 74 -37.38 -9.28 28.53
CA ASP A 74 -37.34 -10.62 29.12
C ASP A 74 -38.41 -10.79 30.20
N ALA A 75 -39.28 -11.77 30.01
CA ALA A 75 -40.32 -12.13 30.98
C ALA A 75 -39.75 -12.84 32.23
N GLY A 76 -38.51 -13.28 32.15
CA GLY A 76 -37.77 -13.87 33.24
C GLY A 76 -37.10 -12.78 34.09
N ILE A 77 -37.45 -12.73 35.35
CA ILE A 77 -36.96 -11.75 36.32
C ILE A 77 -35.61 -12.23 36.86
N LYS A 78 -34.64 -12.37 35.94
CA LYS A 78 -33.30 -12.86 36.29
C LYS A 78 -32.26 -11.73 36.14
N SER A 79 -31.25 -11.77 37.00
CA SER A 79 -30.08 -10.91 36.85
C SER A 79 -29.37 -11.23 35.55
N LEU A 80 -28.74 -10.21 34.91
CA LEU A 80 -27.97 -10.42 33.69
C LEU A 80 -26.86 -11.46 33.84
N ILE A 81 -26.23 -11.56 35.00
CA ILE A 81 -25.16 -12.53 35.26
C ILE A 81 -25.64 -13.97 35.25
N GLU A 82 -26.93 -14.21 35.39
CA GLU A 82 -27.52 -15.56 35.36
C GLU A 82 -27.71 -16.11 33.94
N TYR A 83 -27.54 -15.26 32.90
CA TYR A 83 -27.61 -15.69 31.51
C TYR A 83 -26.25 -16.11 31.03
N PRO A 84 -26.09 -17.28 30.37
CA PRO A 84 -24.83 -17.76 29.90
C PRO A 84 -24.07 -16.80 28.97
N GLU A 85 -24.82 -16.04 28.14
CA GLU A 85 -24.26 -15.05 27.19
C GLU A 85 -23.66 -13.81 27.86
N TYR A 86 -24.01 -13.53 29.13
CA TYR A 86 -23.47 -12.41 29.91
C TYR A 86 -22.44 -12.84 30.96
N LYS A 87 -22.32 -14.14 31.19
CA LYS A 87 -21.31 -14.67 32.11
C LYS A 87 -19.93 -14.20 31.70
N ASP A 88 -19.15 -13.75 32.65
CA ASP A 88 -17.79 -13.22 32.46
C ASP A 88 -17.69 -11.92 31.62
N ARG A 89 -18.83 -11.38 31.15
CA ARG A 89 -18.88 -10.11 30.38
C ARG A 89 -19.53 -8.95 31.15
N VAL A 90 -20.18 -9.24 32.27
CA VAL A 90 -20.87 -8.24 33.08
C VAL A 90 -20.25 -8.19 34.47
N GLU A 91 -19.90 -6.99 34.89
CA GLU A 91 -19.38 -6.69 36.23
C GLU A 91 -20.27 -5.64 36.89
N TYR A 92 -20.65 -5.88 38.15
CA TYR A 92 -21.37 -4.95 38.98
C TYR A 92 -20.41 -4.26 39.94
N ILE A 93 -20.43 -2.93 39.95
CA ILE A 93 -19.66 -2.12 40.87
C ILE A 93 -20.61 -1.15 41.56
N GLU A 94 -20.97 -1.44 42.77
CA GLU A 94 -22.05 -0.70 43.47
C GLU A 94 -23.30 -0.68 42.61
N ASP A 95 -23.90 0.47 42.34
CA ASP A 95 -25.08 0.64 41.50
C ASP A 95 -24.77 0.79 39.99
N ARG A 96 -23.58 0.41 39.57
CA ARG A 96 -23.11 0.47 38.19
C ARG A 96 -22.96 -0.90 37.59
N GLN A 97 -23.29 -0.99 36.33
CA GLN A 97 -23.03 -2.16 35.51
C GLN A 97 -22.00 -1.81 34.43
N LYS A 98 -20.96 -2.62 34.35
CA LYS A 98 -20.00 -2.60 33.25
C LYS A 98 -20.20 -3.84 32.39
N GLN A 99 -20.43 -3.66 31.12
CA GLN A 99 -20.58 -4.74 30.15
C GLN A 99 -19.47 -4.64 29.13
N THR A 100 -18.73 -5.71 28.96
CA THR A 100 -17.57 -5.78 28.04
C THR A 100 -17.91 -6.53 26.76
N ALA A 101 -17.12 -6.32 25.69
CA ALA A 101 -17.24 -7.00 24.41
C ALA A 101 -18.68 -6.98 23.85
N ILE A 102 -19.27 -5.79 23.74
CA ILE A 102 -20.63 -5.57 23.27
C ILE A 102 -20.86 -6.20 21.89
N THR A 103 -21.92 -6.96 21.75
CA THR A 103 -22.36 -7.59 20.51
C THR A 103 -23.69 -7.01 20.04
N LYS A 104 -24.08 -7.27 18.78
CA LYS A 104 -25.38 -6.83 18.25
C LYS A 104 -26.58 -7.37 19.08
N ASN A 105 -26.45 -8.55 19.65
CA ASN A 105 -27.48 -9.16 20.48
C ASN A 105 -27.67 -8.45 21.82
N ASP A 106 -26.75 -7.58 22.21
CA ASP A 106 -26.86 -6.78 23.43
C ASP A 106 -27.77 -5.55 23.25
N GLU A 107 -28.21 -5.21 22.01
CA GLU A 107 -29.17 -4.14 21.79
C GLU A 107 -30.48 -4.45 22.53
N SER A 108 -30.82 -3.59 23.46
CA SER A 108 -32.09 -3.68 24.23
C SER A 108 -32.27 -2.48 25.15
N GLU A 109 -33.40 -2.46 25.83
CA GLU A 109 -33.60 -1.64 27.00
C GLU A 109 -33.10 -2.38 28.25
N TYR A 110 -32.32 -1.69 29.08
CA TYR A 110 -31.81 -2.21 30.35
C TYR A 110 -32.40 -1.43 31.50
N CYS A 111 -33.04 -2.14 32.43
CA CYS A 111 -33.68 -1.57 33.60
C CYS A 111 -32.99 -2.05 34.87
N PHE A 112 -32.99 -1.18 35.90
CA PHE A 112 -32.49 -1.52 37.22
C PHE A 112 -33.65 -2.01 38.08
N ARG A 113 -33.42 -3.09 38.80
CA ARG A 113 -34.44 -3.74 39.65
C ARG A 113 -34.03 -3.71 41.11
N LEU A 114 -35.03 -3.43 41.99
CA LEU A 114 -34.90 -3.50 43.43
C LEU A 114 -35.79 -4.59 43.99
N ILE A 115 -35.26 -5.40 44.88
CA ILE A 115 -36.00 -6.42 45.65
C ILE A 115 -35.86 -6.11 47.13
N THR A 116 -37.02 -6.11 47.83
CA THR A 116 -37.07 -5.88 49.26
C THR A 116 -37.54 -7.12 50.01
N ASP A 117 -37.53 -7.07 51.34
CA ASP A 117 -37.93 -8.14 52.27
C ASP A 117 -39.41 -8.51 52.17
N ARG A 118 -40.24 -7.74 51.46
CA ARG A 118 -41.64 -8.07 51.19
C ARG A 118 -41.80 -8.49 49.73
N ASP A 119 -42.11 -9.74 49.49
CA ASP A 119 -42.25 -10.39 48.18
C ASP A 119 -43.19 -9.66 47.19
N ILE A 120 -44.11 -8.85 47.69
CA ILE A 120 -45.09 -8.12 46.86
C ILE A 120 -44.49 -6.84 46.26
N GLU A 121 -43.38 -6.32 46.80
CA GLU A 121 -42.83 -5.01 46.42
C GLU A 121 -41.49 -5.14 45.66
N ARG A 122 -41.61 -5.64 44.44
CA ARG A 122 -40.53 -5.70 43.48
C ARG A 122 -40.69 -4.53 42.52
N TRP A 123 -39.67 -3.63 42.47
CA TRP A 123 -39.77 -2.44 41.65
C TRP A 123 -38.72 -2.44 40.52
N ILE A 124 -39.16 -1.99 39.34
CA ILE A 124 -38.30 -1.86 38.15
C ILE A 124 -38.34 -0.40 37.71
N GLY A 125 -37.19 0.21 37.61
CA GLY A 125 -37.03 1.56 37.06
C GLY A 125 -37.33 1.60 35.57
N LYS A 126 -38.48 2.19 35.20
CA LYS A 126 -38.84 2.41 33.78
C LYS A 126 -39.11 3.88 33.53
N PRO A 127 -38.78 4.40 32.33
CA PRO A 127 -38.04 3.74 31.25
C PRO A 127 -36.58 3.52 31.64
N GLY A 128 -35.97 2.44 31.10
CA GLY A 128 -34.56 2.09 31.29
C GLY A 128 -33.62 2.79 30.34
N ILE A 129 -32.40 2.26 30.24
CA ILE A 129 -31.34 2.71 29.29
C ILE A 129 -31.51 1.94 27.98
N GLN A 130 -31.68 2.65 26.88
CA GLN A 130 -31.70 2.07 25.53
C GLN A 130 -30.27 1.91 25.03
N LEU A 131 -29.79 0.67 24.92
CA LEU A 131 -28.48 0.37 24.29
C LEU A 131 -28.66 0.10 22.80
N LYS A 132 -27.97 0.85 21.99
CA LYS A 132 -27.83 0.61 20.55
C LYS A 132 -26.38 0.20 20.26
N VAL A 133 -26.18 -0.80 19.38
CA VAL A 133 -24.86 -1.30 19.03
C VAL A 133 -24.59 -1.01 17.56
N SER A 134 -23.53 -0.29 17.31
CA SER A 134 -23.08 0.09 15.98
C SER A 134 -21.82 -0.67 15.58
N ALA A 135 -21.74 -1.05 14.31
CA ALA A 135 -20.49 -1.44 13.67
C ALA A 135 -20.08 -0.34 12.69
N LEU A 136 -18.80 -0.03 12.66
CA LEU A 136 -18.27 0.90 11.67
C LEU A 136 -18.19 0.23 10.30
N GLN A 137 -18.51 0.98 9.27
CA GLN A 137 -18.36 0.55 7.87
C GLN A 137 -17.78 1.69 7.05
N VAL A 138 -16.89 1.35 6.12
CA VAL A 138 -16.43 2.32 5.11
C VAL A 138 -17.33 2.17 3.88
N LYS A 139 -18.01 3.24 3.54
CA LYS A 139 -18.73 3.35 2.26
C LYS A 139 -17.82 3.97 1.23
N ALA A 140 -17.65 3.29 0.12
CA ALA A 140 -16.79 3.69 -0.99
C ALA A 140 -17.47 3.40 -2.34
N PRO A 141 -17.15 4.13 -3.41
CA PRO A 141 -17.61 3.78 -4.75
C PRO A 141 -16.96 2.47 -5.21
N GLN A 142 -17.69 1.72 -6.03
CA GLN A 142 -17.20 0.44 -6.58
C GLN A 142 -16.09 0.63 -7.63
N LEU A 143 -16.10 1.74 -8.33
CA LEU A 143 -15.14 2.09 -9.37
C LEU A 143 -14.52 3.46 -9.06
N VAL A 144 -13.21 3.54 -9.17
CA VAL A 144 -12.44 4.78 -8.96
C VAL A 144 -11.57 5.02 -10.18
N LEU A 145 -11.86 6.08 -10.91
CA LEU A 145 -11.05 6.50 -12.06
C LEU A 145 -9.98 7.51 -11.63
N GLU A 146 -8.82 7.44 -12.27
CA GLU A 146 -7.72 8.38 -12.04
C GLU A 146 -8.19 9.83 -12.25
N LYS A 147 -7.77 10.75 -11.38
CA LYS A 147 -8.10 12.19 -11.39
C LYS A 147 -9.55 12.55 -11.04
N GLU A 148 -10.38 11.60 -10.67
CA GLU A 148 -11.70 11.89 -10.11
C GLU A 148 -11.60 12.22 -8.62
N ARG A 149 -12.56 12.99 -8.12
CA ARG A 149 -12.71 13.22 -6.68
C ARG A 149 -13.63 12.17 -6.10
N VAL A 150 -13.13 11.40 -5.15
CA VAL A 150 -13.85 10.32 -4.52
C VAL A 150 -13.92 10.54 -3.02
N ASN A 151 -15.10 10.32 -2.45
CA ASN A 151 -15.34 10.41 -1.02
C ASN A 151 -15.52 9.01 -0.45
N LEU A 152 -14.74 8.70 0.59
CA LEU A 152 -14.95 7.55 1.45
C LEU A 152 -15.63 8.05 2.72
N THR A 153 -16.73 7.42 3.14
CA THR A 153 -17.47 7.81 4.35
C THR A 153 -17.40 6.71 5.39
N CYS A 154 -17.07 7.08 6.62
CA CYS A 154 -17.11 6.18 7.77
C CYS A 154 -18.51 6.19 8.37
N GLU A 155 -19.31 5.17 8.08
CA GLU A 155 -20.71 5.11 8.51
C GLU A 155 -20.85 4.32 9.82
N SER A 156 -21.79 4.80 10.64
CA SER A 156 -22.22 4.20 11.90
C SER A 156 -23.75 4.26 12.00
N THR A 157 -24.38 3.25 12.60
CA THR A 157 -25.86 3.22 12.75
C THR A 157 -26.38 4.19 13.80
N CYS A 158 -25.52 4.76 14.64
CA CYS A 158 -25.87 5.79 15.58
C CYS A 158 -24.81 6.89 15.63
N SER A 159 -25.19 8.08 16.02
CA SER A 159 -24.28 9.23 16.08
C SER A 159 -23.16 9.01 17.10
N LEU A 160 -21.92 9.01 16.62
CA LEU A 160 -20.72 8.96 17.42
C LEU A 160 -20.06 10.36 17.36
N THR A 161 -19.80 10.95 18.53
CA THR A 161 -19.38 12.37 18.65
C THR A 161 -17.88 12.57 18.72
N ASP A 162 -17.09 11.49 18.91
CA ASP A 162 -15.68 11.60 19.30
C ASP A 162 -14.72 11.80 18.11
N GLY A 163 -15.26 11.89 16.90
CA GLY A 163 -14.49 12.06 15.67
C GLY A 163 -13.92 10.74 15.13
N PHE A 164 -13.45 10.77 13.88
CA PHE A 164 -12.98 9.58 13.17
C PHE A 164 -11.49 9.67 12.90
N ILE A 165 -10.85 8.51 12.77
CA ILE A 165 -9.45 8.34 12.38
C ILE A 165 -9.44 7.40 11.18
N TRP A 166 -8.73 7.79 10.13
CA TRP A 166 -8.60 7.01 8.91
C TRP A 166 -7.25 6.29 8.84
N TYR A 167 -7.28 5.09 8.26
CA TYR A 167 -6.10 4.27 8.02
C TYR A 167 -6.01 3.93 6.54
N LYS A 168 -4.80 3.96 6.01
CA LYS A 168 -4.45 3.45 4.68
C LYS A 168 -3.36 2.40 4.83
N ASN A 169 -3.61 1.17 4.39
CA ASN A 169 -2.70 0.03 4.55
C ASN A 169 -2.21 -0.17 6.00
N GLY A 170 -3.09 0.11 6.98
CA GLY A 170 -2.78 0.05 8.41
C GLY A 170 -2.03 1.27 8.97
N GLN A 171 -1.67 2.25 8.14
CA GLN A 171 -1.03 3.49 8.59
C GLN A 171 -2.06 4.59 8.81
N VAL A 172 -1.92 5.32 9.91
CA VAL A 172 -2.82 6.44 10.28
C VAL A 172 -2.68 7.59 9.30
N LEU A 173 -3.81 8.08 8.81
CA LEU A 173 -3.89 9.32 8.05
C LEU A 173 -4.17 10.50 8.98
N LYS A 174 -3.60 11.69 8.69
CA LYS A 174 -3.76 12.91 9.50
C LYS A 174 -5.15 13.57 9.32
N ILE A 175 -6.15 12.83 8.89
CA ILE A 175 -7.50 13.33 8.63
C ILE A 175 -8.44 12.83 9.70
N GLN A 176 -9.22 13.75 10.28
CA GLN A 176 -10.10 13.51 11.43
C GLN A 176 -11.57 13.83 11.09
N SER A 177 -11.98 13.56 9.88
CA SER A 177 -13.34 13.79 9.37
C SER A 177 -14.08 12.47 9.18
N GLU A 178 -15.40 12.49 9.27
CA GLU A 178 -16.26 11.37 8.88
C GLU A 178 -16.04 10.99 7.41
N THR A 179 -15.71 11.96 6.57
CA THR A 179 -15.46 11.75 5.14
C THR A 179 -13.98 11.99 4.82
N LEU A 180 -13.36 11.02 4.15
CA LEU A 180 -12.03 11.11 3.55
C LEU A 180 -12.18 11.37 2.05
N GLN A 181 -11.68 12.52 1.59
CA GLN A 181 -11.68 12.87 0.18
C GLN A 181 -10.35 12.47 -0.48
N LEU A 182 -10.44 11.70 -1.57
CA LEU A 182 -9.31 11.28 -2.39
C LEU A 182 -9.34 12.02 -3.74
N GLN A 183 -8.16 12.34 -4.28
CA GLN A 183 -8.00 12.91 -5.63
C GLN A 183 -7.86 11.81 -6.68
N SER A 184 -7.92 10.55 -6.26
CA SER A 184 -7.78 9.36 -7.09
C SER A 184 -6.51 9.34 -7.93
N GLU A 185 -5.40 9.66 -7.29
CA GLU A 185 -4.08 9.39 -7.83
C GLU A 185 -3.78 7.89 -7.74
N ARG A 186 -2.87 7.38 -8.55
CA ARG A 186 -2.47 5.96 -8.51
C ARG A 186 -1.99 5.52 -7.14
N SER A 187 -1.29 6.42 -6.45
CA SER A 187 -0.84 6.26 -5.08
C SER A 187 -2.00 6.06 -4.10
N ASP A 188 -3.23 6.48 -4.44
CA ASP A 188 -4.41 6.31 -3.58
C ASP A 188 -4.96 4.88 -3.58
N SER A 189 -4.51 4.02 -4.47
CA SER A 189 -4.82 2.59 -4.38
C SER A 189 -4.32 2.02 -3.05
N GLY A 190 -5.16 1.20 -2.40
CA GLY A 190 -4.83 0.62 -1.11
C GLY A 190 -6.05 0.16 -0.32
N ARG A 191 -5.81 -0.30 0.90
CA ARG A 191 -6.85 -0.75 1.83
C ARG A 191 -7.14 0.36 2.84
N TYR A 192 -8.40 0.76 2.92
CA TYR A 192 -8.86 1.83 3.81
C TYR A 192 -9.77 1.29 4.89
N SER A 193 -9.59 1.75 6.11
CA SER A 193 -10.47 1.52 7.24
C SER A 193 -10.56 2.77 8.09
N CYS A 194 -11.59 2.85 8.94
CA CYS A 194 -11.78 3.94 9.87
C CYS A 194 -11.99 3.40 11.28
N ALA A 195 -11.70 4.23 12.27
CA ALA A 195 -12.02 3.97 13.68
C ALA A 195 -12.54 5.24 14.32
N VAL A 196 -13.22 5.10 15.45
CA VAL A 196 -13.60 6.22 16.31
C VAL A 196 -12.44 6.55 17.24
N ARG A 197 -12.19 7.83 17.46
CA ARG A 197 -11.19 8.28 18.42
C ARG A 197 -11.47 7.77 19.82
N GLY A 198 -10.45 7.25 20.50
CA GLY A 198 -10.61 6.57 21.80
C GLY A 198 -11.02 5.10 21.70
N HIS A 199 -11.33 4.64 20.47
CA HIS A 199 -11.68 3.24 20.17
C HIS A 199 -10.88 2.72 18.97
N GLU A 200 -9.61 3.11 18.85
CA GLU A 200 -8.72 2.78 17.73
C GLU A 200 -8.49 1.27 17.57
N HIS A 201 -8.68 0.52 18.65
CA HIS A 201 -8.60 -0.95 18.68
C HIS A 201 -9.82 -1.64 18.05
N LEU A 202 -10.88 -0.88 17.69
CA LEU A 202 -12.10 -1.36 17.05
C LEU A 202 -12.31 -0.72 15.66
N PRO A 203 -11.40 -0.93 14.69
CA PRO A 203 -11.55 -0.37 13.36
C PRO A 203 -12.67 -1.05 12.57
N SER A 204 -13.15 -0.35 11.56
CA SER A 204 -14.06 -0.94 10.57
C SER A 204 -13.34 -2.05 9.78
N PRO A 205 -14.09 -2.96 9.13
CA PRO A 205 -13.56 -3.77 8.05
C PRO A 205 -12.91 -2.88 6.99
N ALA A 206 -11.75 -3.31 6.46
CA ALA A 206 -11.05 -2.55 5.43
C ALA A 206 -11.69 -2.78 4.06
N VAL A 207 -11.86 -1.70 3.30
CA VAL A 207 -12.24 -1.73 1.89
C VAL A 207 -11.03 -1.50 1.01
N SER A 208 -10.97 -2.20 -0.12
CA SER A 208 -9.90 -2.02 -1.11
C SER A 208 -10.33 -1.01 -2.17
N ILE A 209 -9.54 0.04 -2.33
CA ILE A 209 -9.69 1.03 -3.40
C ILE A 209 -8.61 0.74 -4.44
N THR A 210 -9.02 0.63 -5.69
CA THR A 210 -8.12 0.44 -6.82
C THR A 210 -8.41 1.53 -7.84
N VAL A 211 -7.42 2.36 -8.09
CA VAL A 211 -7.54 3.43 -9.09
C VAL A 211 -7.32 2.85 -10.47
N MET A 212 -8.30 3.03 -11.34
CA MET A 212 -8.30 2.58 -12.73
C MET A 212 -7.84 3.71 -13.64
N TYR A 213 -7.06 3.37 -14.68
CA TYR A 213 -6.57 4.37 -15.62
C TYR A 213 -6.31 3.76 -17.01
N PRO A 214 -6.43 4.58 -18.09
CA PRO A 214 -6.13 4.14 -19.43
C PRO A 214 -4.64 3.86 -19.62
N PRO A 215 -4.24 3.20 -20.72
CA PRO A 215 -2.84 3.01 -21.09
C PRO A 215 -2.07 4.33 -21.12
N GLN A 216 -0.87 4.31 -20.52
CA GLN A 216 0.08 5.43 -20.46
C GLN A 216 1.50 4.89 -20.66
N ASN A 217 2.44 5.81 -21.03
CA ASN A 217 3.84 5.46 -21.25
C ASN A 217 4.03 4.30 -22.24
N THR A 218 3.15 4.24 -23.26
CA THR A 218 3.19 3.20 -24.28
C THR A 218 4.48 3.31 -25.08
N SER A 219 5.24 2.23 -25.18
CA SER A 219 6.55 2.18 -25.83
C SER A 219 6.74 0.89 -26.64
N VAL A 220 7.64 0.96 -27.64
CA VAL A 220 8.00 -0.16 -28.50
C VAL A 220 9.46 -0.54 -28.28
N PHE A 221 9.70 -1.83 -28.13
CA PHE A 221 11.02 -2.43 -28.11
C PHE A 221 11.22 -3.26 -29.38
N ILE A 222 12.41 -3.18 -29.96
CA ILE A 222 12.80 -3.91 -31.18
C ILE A 222 13.81 -4.98 -30.78
N SER A 223 13.58 -6.21 -31.25
CA SER A 223 14.54 -7.31 -31.09
C SER A 223 14.74 -8.02 -32.44
N PRO A 224 16.01 -8.23 -32.87
CA PRO A 224 17.25 -7.81 -32.24
C PRO A 224 17.47 -6.30 -32.28
N SER A 225 18.28 -5.77 -31.35
CA SER A 225 18.62 -4.32 -31.28
C SER A 225 19.72 -3.89 -32.25
N GLY A 226 20.29 -4.83 -32.99
CA GLY A 226 21.40 -4.61 -33.92
C GLY A 226 20.97 -4.27 -35.35
N GLU A 227 21.92 -4.39 -36.28
CA GLU A 227 21.62 -4.27 -37.70
C GLU A 227 20.68 -5.37 -38.16
N ILE A 228 19.65 -4.97 -38.88
CA ILE A 228 18.67 -5.89 -39.46
C ILE A 228 18.99 -6.07 -40.94
N VAL A 229 19.20 -7.30 -41.36
CA VAL A 229 19.47 -7.66 -42.75
C VAL A 229 18.28 -8.45 -43.35
N GLU A 230 18.16 -8.44 -44.68
CA GLU A 230 17.14 -9.22 -45.37
C GLU A 230 17.23 -10.71 -44.99
N GLY A 231 16.08 -11.32 -44.70
CA GLY A 231 15.97 -12.69 -44.23
C GLY A 231 15.88 -12.87 -42.74
N ASP A 232 16.26 -11.88 -41.96
CA ASP A 232 16.15 -11.91 -40.49
C ASP A 232 14.69 -12.00 -40.02
N SER A 233 14.53 -12.33 -38.75
CA SER A 233 13.25 -12.23 -38.04
C SER A 233 13.33 -11.09 -37.03
N VAL A 234 12.36 -10.17 -37.07
CA VAL A 234 12.28 -9.01 -36.19
C VAL A 234 11.02 -9.08 -35.37
N THR A 235 11.15 -8.85 -34.08
CA THR A 235 10.03 -8.76 -33.15
C THR A 235 9.93 -7.34 -32.61
N LEU A 236 8.74 -6.72 -32.78
CA LEU A 236 8.36 -5.47 -32.13
C LEU A 236 7.48 -5.81 -30.94
N SER A 237 7.86 -5.39 -29.73
CA SER A 237 7.09 -5.62 -28.50
C SER A 237 6.56 -4.30 -27.97
N CYS A 238 5.25 -4.26 -27.69
CA CYS A 238 4.55 -3.10 -27.15
C CYS A 238 4.40 -3.21 -25.63
N SER A 239 4.79 -2.19 -24.88
CA SER A 239 4.64 -2.12 -23.44
C SER A 239 3.83 -0.87 -23.08
N SER A 240 2.97 -1.00 -22.06
CA SER A 240 2.15 0.11 -21.57
C SER A 240 1.85 -0.08 -20.09
N ASP A 241 1.76 1.02 -19.36
CA ASP A 241 1.30 1.07 -17.97
C ASP A 241 -0.20 1.40 -17.96
N SER A 242 -1.02 0.52 -17.40
CA SER A 242 -2.48 0.69 -17.33
C SER A 242 -3.10 -0.16 -16.23
N ASN A 243 -4.26 0.28 -15.76
CA ASN A 243 -5.07 -0.51 -14.83
C ASN A 243 -6.56 -0.43 -15.23
N PRO A 244 -7.22 -1.54 -15.61
CA PRO A 244 -6.64 -2.86 -15.79
C PRO A 244 -5.58 -2.91 -16.92
N PRO A 245 -4.75 -3.95 -16.95
CA PRO A 245 -3.76 -4.13 -18.02
C PRO A 245 -4.37 -4.02 -19.40
N ALA A 246 -3.64 -3.45 -20.36
CA ALA A 246 -4.07 -3.44 -21.76
C ALA A 246 -4.16 -4.85 -22.28
N LEU A 247 -5.30 -5.18 -22.88
CA LEU A 247 -5.56 -6.50 -23.48
C LEU A 247 -5.50 -6.44 -25.00
N ASN A 248 -5.78 -5.29 -25.58
CA ASN A 248 -5.78 -5.08 -27.01
C ASN A 248 -4.57 -4.25 -27.42
N PHE A 249 -3.77 -4.82 -28.33
CA PHE A 249 -2.64 -4.14 -28.93
C PHE A 249 -2.80 -4.22 -30.44
N SER A 250 -2.65 -3.07 -31.12
CA SER A 250 -2.71 -2.96 -32.57
C SER A 250 -1.44 -2.29 -33.09
N TRP A 251 -0.91 -2.82 -34.20
CA TRP A 251 0.32 -2.34 -34.82
C TRP A 251 0.01 -1.58 -36.10
N PHE A 252 0.69 -0.48 -36.28
CA PHE A 252 0.52 0.36 -37.45
C PHE A 252 1.88 0.69 -38.07
N LYS A 253 1.89 0.76 -39.39
CA LYS A 253 3.01 1.31 -40.16
C LYS A 253 2.59 2.72 -40.59
N GLU A 254 3.48 3.70 -40.40
CA GLU A 254 3.22 5.08 -40.81
C GLU A 254 2.79 5.13 -42.28
N ASN A 255 1.88 6.04 -42.60
CA ASN A 255 1.26 6.18 -43.92
C ASN A 255 0.35 5.03 -44.40
N GLN A 256 0.00 4.11 -43.49
CA GLN A 256 -1.05 3.12 -43.71
C GLN A 256 -2.23 3.36 -42.78
N SER A 257 -3.45 3.34 -43.32
CA SER A 257 -4.67 3.59 -42.56
C SER A 257 -5.19 2.38 -41.78
N SER A 258 -4.72 1.17 -42.12
CA SER A 258 -5.11 -0.08 -41.47
C SER A 258 -4.01 -0.61 -40.57
N ALA A 259 -4.41 -1.35 -39.52
CA ALA A 259 -3.46 -2.05 -38.69
C ALA A 259 -2.74 -3.13 -39.49
N VAL A 260 -1.42 -3.25 -39.26
CA VAL A 260 -0.56 -4.25 -39.92
C VAL A 260 -0.39 -5.50 -39.06
N GLY A 261 -0.81 -5.48 -37.78
CA GLY A 261 -0.74 -6.59 -36.87
C GLY A 261 -1.52 -6.34 -35.59
N SER A 262 -1.62 -7.37 -34.76
CA SER A 262 -2.29 -7.32 -33.45
C SER A 262 -1.51 -8.16 -32.44
N GLY A 263 -1.81 -7.95 -31.14
CA GLY A 263 -1.14 -8.60 -30.02
C GLY A 263 0.04 -7.80 -29.48
N GLN A 264 0.49 -8.15 -28.28
CA GLN A 264 1.57 -7.46 -27.57
C GLN A 264 2.89 -7.50 -28.34
N SER A 265 3.14 -8.56 -29.10
CA SER A 265 4.32 -8.72 -29.94
C SER A 265 3.92 -8.88 -31.41
N PHE A 266 4.57 -8.13 -32.28
CA PHE A 266 4.42 -8.20 -33.72
C PHE A 266 5.72 -8.74 -34.33
N ILE A 267 5.64 -9.93 -34.95
CA ILE A 267 6.77 -10.66 -35.49
C ILE A 267 6.75 -10.55 -37.02
N ILE A 268 7.85 -10.08 -37.60
CA ILE A 268 8.08 -10.04 -39.05
C ILE A 268 9.13 -11.11 -39.36
N SER A 269 8.67 -12.26 -39.86
CA SER A 269 9.56 -13.34 -40.30
C SER A 269 10.08 -13.05 -41.70
N SER A 270 11.36 -13.39 -41.97
CA SER A 270 12.01 -13.18 -43.26
C SER A 270 11.83 -11.75 -43.77
N ILE A 271 12.32 -10.81 -42.98
CA ILE A 271 12.21 -9.37 -43.25
C ILE A 271 12.89 -9.03 -44.58
N ASN A 272 12.32 -8.13 -45.37
CA ASN A 272 12.90 -7.61 -46.60
C ASN A 272 12.83 -6.08 -46.62
N SER A 273 13.38 -5.47 -47.67
CA SER A 273 13.46 -4.00 -47.82
C SER A 273 12.08 -3.32 -47.79
N SER A 274 10.98 -3.99 -48.24
CA SER A 274 9.62 -3.44 -48.19
C SER A 274 9.07 -3.31 -46.75
N HIS A 275 9.63 -4.05 -45.82
CA HIS A 275 9.29 -3.95 -44.40
C HIS A 275 10.00 -2.78 -43.69
N SER A 276 10.97 -2.16 -44.33
CA SER A 276 11.54 -0.91 -43.80
C SER A 276 10.46 0.15 -43.66
N GLY A 277 10.51 0.90 -42.56
CA GLY A 277 9.53 1.95 -42.30
C GLY A 277 9.42 2.31 -40.83
N ARG A 278 8.45 3.16 -40.55
CA ARG A 278 8.18 3.69 -39.20
C ARG A 278 6.95 3.00 -38.65
N TYR A 279 7.08 2.41 -37.46
CA TYR A 279 6.04 1.62 -36.80
C TYR A 279 5.70 2.21 -35.45
N TYR A 280 4.45 2.05 -35.04
CA TYR A 280 3.99 2.33 -33.67
C TYR A 280 2.91 1.33 -33.27
N CYS A 281 2.73 1.15 -31.97
CA CYS A 281 1.63 0.36 -31.44
C CYS A 281 0.59 1.28 -30.76
N GLU A 282 -0.62 0.79 -30.66
CA GLU A 282 -1.70 1.36 -29.85
C GLU A 282 -2.11 0.30 -28.83
N ALA A 283 -1.96 0.63 -27.53
CA ALA A 283 -2.42 -0.18 -26.42
C ALA A 283 -3.80 0.32 -25.97
N GLN A 284 -4.72 -0.59 -25.67
CA GLN A 284 -6.09 -0.24 -25.30
C GLN A 284 -6.58 -1.09 -24.12
N ASN A 285 -7.26 -0.45 -23.18
CA ASN A 285 -8.10 -1.08 -22.17
C ASN A 285 -9.53 -0.48 -22.24
N GLN A 286 -10.40 -0.86 -21.28
CA GLN A 286 -11.79 -0.35 -21.22
C GLN A 286 -11.91 1.15 -20.90
N HIS A 287 -10.84 1.79 -20.43
CA HIS A 287 -10.82 3.19 -20.03
C HIS A 287 -10.20 4.11 -21.08
N GLY A 288 -9.63 3.54 -22.16
CA GLY A 288 -9.07 4.32 -23.25
C GLY A 288 -7.93 3.61 -23.97
N SER A 289 -7.25 4.36 -24.85
CA SER A 289 -6.09 3.89 -25.59
C SER A 289 -4.98 4.93 -25.63
N GLN A 290 -3.75 4.47 -25.88
CA GLN A 290 -2.59 5.32 -26.10
C GLN A 290 -1.67 4.71 -27.15
N ARG A 291 -1.18 5.57 -28.05
CA ARG A 291 -0.17 5.25 -29.04
C ARG A 291 1.22 5.43 -28.48
N SER A 292 2.13 4.56 -28.93
CA SER A 292 3.55 4.70 -28.63
C SER A 292 4.21 5.81 -29.45
N ALA A 293 5.42 6.20 -29.06
CA ALA A 293 6.33 6.85 -29.97
C ALA A 293 6.62 5.97 -31.19
N ILE A 294 6.92 6.60 -32.32
CA ILE A 294 7.26 5.91 -33.55
C ILE A 294 8.69 5.37 -33.47
N VAL A 295 8.88 4.13 -33.88
CA VAL A 295 10.19 3.50 -34.02
C VAL A 295 10.47 3.21 -35.50
N SER A 296 11.76 3.31 -35.89
CA SER A 296 12.20 3.10 -37.27
C SER A 296 12.81 1.71 -37.41
N VAL A 297 12.29 0.91 -38.33
CA VAL A 297 12.87 -0.36 -38.78
C VAL A 297 13.58 -0.13 -40.11
N SER A 298 14.90 -0.31 -40.14
CA SER A 298 15.74 -0.15 -41.33
C SER A 298 16.35 -1.49 -41.70
N VAL A 299 15.99 -2.02 -42.86
CA VAL A 299 16.49 -3.31 -43.37
C VAL A 299 17.59 -3.04 -44.36
N LYS A 300 18.78 -3.62 -44.11
CA LYS A 300 19.91 -3.58 -45.05
C LYS A 300 19.82 -4.75 -46.05
N GLY A 301 19.88 -4.44 -47.32
CA GLY A 301 19.95 -5.45 -48.36
C GLY A 301 21.27 -6.23 -48.30
N VAL A 302 21.19 -7.52 -48.47
CA VAL A 302 22.38 -8.45 -48.54
C VAL A 302 23.38 -8.01 -49.59
N TRP A 303 22.87 -7.43 -50.68
CA TRP A 303 23.72 -6.93 -51.78
C TRP A 303 24.69 -5.85 -51.37
N ASN A 304 24.33 -4.98 -50.47
CA ASN A 304 25.27 -3.94 -49.96
C ASN A 304 26.43 -4.55 -49.18
N ILE A 305 26.19 -5.61 -48.45
CA ILE A 305 27.20 -6.30 -47.68
C ILE A 305 28.14 -7.07 -48.62
N LEU A 306 27.58 -7.79 -49.58
CA LEU A 306 28.35 -8.53 -50.62
C LEU A 306 29.19 -7.56 -51.45
N TYR A 307 28.66 -6.38 -51.79
CA TYR A 307 29.42 -5.35 -52.51
C TYR A 307 30.60 -4.84 -51.70
N ILE A 308 30.41 -4.56 -50.43
CA ILE A 308 31.49 -4.10 -49.53
C ILE A 308 32.58 -5.18 -49.43
N ILE A 309 32.18 -6.45 -49.23
CA ILE A 309 33.10 -7.57 -49.18
C ILE A 309 33.87 -7.70 -50.50
N ALA A 310 33.19 -7.61 -51.63
CA ALA A 310 33.82 -7.67 -52.96
C ALA A 310 34.83 -6.54 -53.16
N VAL A 311 34.49 -5.31 -52.78
CA VAL A 311 35.43 -4.16 -52.84
C VAL A 311 36.63 -4.36 -51.92
N CYS A 312 36.44 -4.86 -50.71
CA CYS A 312 37.55 -5.14 -49.79
C CYS A 312 38.49 -6.23 -50.33
N VAL A 313 37.94 -7.30 -50.90
CA VAL A 313 38.73 -8.42 -51.47
C VAL A 313 39.49 -7.93 -52.70
N THR A 314 38.86 -7.20 -53.62
CA THR A 314 39.51 -6.70 -54.81
C THR A 314 40.63 -5.68 -54.48
N SER A 315 40.42 -4.81 -53.50
CA SER A 315 41.44 -3.87 -53.03
C SER A 315 42.65 -4.60 -52.39
N ALA A 316 42.42 -5.62 -51.59
CA ALA A 316 43.51 -6.44 -51.01
C ALA A 316 44.32 -7.18 -52.08
N ILE A 317 43.66 -7.72 -53.12
CA ILE A 317 44.32 -8.40 -54.23
C ILE A 317 45.16 -7.39 -55.02
N THR A 318 44.62 -6.20 -55.33
CA THR A 318 45.37 -5.19 -56.09
C THR A 318 46.62 -4.68 -55.35
N VAL A 319 46.53 -4.48 -54.04
CA VAL A 319 47.68 -4.08 -53.20
C VAL A 319 48.69 -5.23 -53.13
N GLY A 320 48.23 -6.46 -52.92
CA GLY A 320 49.10 -7.65 -52.91
C GLY A 320 49.84 -7.86 -54.24
N CYS A 321 49.15 -7.75 -55.37
CA CYS A 321 49.75 -7.82 -56.69
C CYS A 321 50.78 -6.67 -56.93
N GLY A 322 50.47 -5.45 -56.50
CA GLY A 322 51.42 -4.30 -56.60
C GLY A 322 52.65 -4.53 -55.77
N LEU A 323 52.54 -5.08 -54.58
CA LEU A 323 53.73 -5.42 -53.74
C LEU A 323 54.57 -6.53 -54.38
N LEU A 324 53.89 -7.57 -54.91
CA LEU A 324 54.63 -8.65 -55.64
C LEU A 324 55.39 -8.10 -56.85
N PHE A 325 54.77 -7.21 -57.64
CA PHE A 325 55.36 -6.58 -58.77
C PHE A 325 56.59 -5.74 -58.38
N LEU A 326 56.49 -5.00 -57.29
CA LEU A 326 57.66 -4.22 -56.74
C LEU A 326 58.77 -5.15 -56.25
N ILE A 327 58.45 -6.28 -55.61
CA ILE A 327 59.40 -7.27 -55.15
C ILE A 327 60.17 -7.87 -56.43
N ILE A 328 59.36 -8.23 -57.43
CA ILE A 328 59.98 -8.74 -58.70
C ILE A 328 60.92 -7.71 -59.31
N ILE A 329 60.53 -6.44 -59.38
CA ILE A 329 61.44 -5.37 -59.91
C ILE A 329 62.68 -5.23 -59.06
N ILE A 330 62.55 -5.27 -57.74
CA ILE A 330 63.68 -5.19 -56.82
C ILE A 330 64.64 -6.39 -57.04
N VAL A 331 64.01 -7.60 -57.11
CA VAL A 331 64.82 -8.81 -57.37
C VAL A 331 65.52 -8.76 -58.74
N GLN A 332 64.81 -8.33 -59.79
CA GLN A 332 65.40 -8.16 -61.11
C GLN A 332 66.54 -7.10 -61.08
N LYS A 333 66.33 -5.97 -60.39
CA LYS A 333 67.41 -4.98 -60.21
C LYS A 333 68.62 -5.54 -59.44
N ARG A 334 68.45 -6.38 -58.45
CA ARG A 334 69.53 -7.05 -57.70
C ARG A 334 70.21 -8.07 -58.56
N ILE A 335 69.49 -8.90 -59.33
CA ILE A 335 70.07 -9.85 -60.26
C ILE A 335 70.90 -9.11 -61.30
N LYS A 336 70.44 -7.99 -61.88
CA LYS A 336 71.16 -7.18 -62.84
C LYS A 336 72.43 -6.55 -62.23
N LYS A 337 72.41 -6.17 -60.97
CA LYS A 337 73.58 -5.67 -60.24
C LYS A 337 74.59 -6.76 -59.98
N ILE A 338 74.17 -7.98 -59.62
CA ILE A 338 75.02 -9.16 -59.40
C ILE A 338 75.70 -9.55 -60.72
N ASN A 339 74.95 -9.53 -61.85
CA ASN A 339 75.49 -9.84 -63.15
C ASN A 339 76.54 -8.78 -63.68
N ASN A 340 76.35 -7.49 -63.27
CA ASN A 340 77.29 -6.45 -63.55
C ASN A 340 78.55 -6.56 -62.65
N ASP A 341 78.35 -6.86 -61.37
CA ASP A 341 79.43 -7.07 -60.41
C ASP A 341 80.27 -8.32 -60.76
N SER A 342 79.68 -9.35 -61.42
CA SER A 342 80.37 -10.53 -61.91
C SER A 342 81.27 -10.22 -63.15
N LYS A 343 80.89 -9.20 -63.98
CA LYS A 343 81.76 -8.75 -65.13
C LYS A 343 82.94 -7.88 -64.70
N ASP A 344 82.79 -7.17 -63.57
CA ASP A 344 83.95 -6.38 -63.04
C ASP A 344 84.87 -7.20 -62.16
N THR A 345 84.53 -8.45 -61.76
CA THR A 345 85.42 -9.32 -60.96
C THR A 345 86.37 -10.16 -61.81
N GLU A 346 86.15 -10.24 -63.15
CA GLU A 346 87.02 -10.98 -64.03
C GLU A 346 88.22 -10.17 -64.51
N GLN A 347 88.32 -8.83 -64.22
CA GLN A 347 89.42 -7.95 -64.62
C GLN A 347 90.37 -7.55 -63.48
N LYS A 348 90.22 -8.11 -62.25
CA LYS A 348 91.14 -7.76 -61.17
C LYS A 348 91.58 -8.97 -60.34
N LYS A 349 92.14 -9.95 -61.01
CA LYS A 349 92.95 -11.01 -60.41
C LYS A 349 94.37 -10.93 -60.90
N THR A 350 95.13 -9.92 -60.50
CA THR A 350 96.55 -9.93 -60.34
C THR A 350 96.96 -8.86 -59.32
N SER A 351 97.65 -9.34 -58.35
CA SER A 351 98.53 -8.76 -57.36
C SER A 351 98.11 -8.67 -55.92
N ALA A 352 98.83 -9.55 -55.23
CA ALA A 352 99.34 -9.40 -53.87
C ALA A 352 98.32 -9.08 -52.71
N GLY A 353 98.23 -9.79 -51.68
CA GLY A 353 99.24 -10.43 -50.89
C GLY A 353 99.21 -9.88 -49.50
N LYS A 354 99.02 -10.76 -48.55
CA LYS A 354 99.54 -10.65 -47.17
C LYS A 354 98.83 -9.80 -46.07
N ALA A 355 98.67 -10.48 -45.01
CA ALA A 355 98.79 -10.13 -43.60
C ALA A 355 97.46 -9.87 -42.87
N SER A 356 97.14 -10.79 -42.06
CA SER A 356 97.28 -10.98 -40.60
C SER A 356 96.18 -10.27 -39.80
N GLU A 357 95.46 -11.07 -39.13
CA GLU A 357 95.51 -11.46 -37.74
C GLU A 357 94.75 -10.55 -36.77
N SER A 358 93.89 -11.22 -36.11
CA SER A 358 93.68 -11.29 -34.69
C SER A 358 92.59 -10.40 -34.01
N ARG A 359 91.83 -11.16 -33.28
CA ARG A 359 91.39 -11.00 -31.88
C ARG A 359 90.15 -10.13 -31.57
N ASP A 360 89.31 -10.87 -31.03
CA ASP A 360 88.74 -10.99 -29.65
C ASP A 360 87.72 -9.89 -29.25
N ALA A 361 86.65 -10.36 -28.94
CA ALA A 361 86.06 -10.59 -27.62
C ALA A 361 85.35 -9.42 -26.98
N GLU A 362 84.23 -9.85 -26.43
CA GLU A 362 83.61 -9.46 -25.17
C GLU A 362 82.74 -8.21 -25.07
N ASN A 363 81.58 -8.47 -24.76
CA ASN A 363 80.90 -8.42 -23.47
C ASN A 363 80.08 -7.15 -23.12
N ALA A 364 78.95 -7.48 -22.59
CA ALA A 364 78.27 -6.94 -21.45
C ALA A 364 77.37 -5.69 -21.59
N SER A 365 76.13 -6.03 -21.34
CA SER A 365 75.20 -5.53 -20.28
C SER A 365 75.07 -4.03 -20.04
N ALA A 366 73.89 -3.60 -19.93
CA ALA A 366 73.20 -3.02 -18.77
C ALA A 366 71.93 -2.29 -19.18
N GLN A 367 70.88 -2.73 -18.63
CA GLN A 367 69.85 -2.02 -17.85
C GLN A 367 69.76 -0.50 -17.99
N ASP A 368 68.59 0.01 -18.30
CA ASP A 368 67.94 0.95 -17.39
C ASP A 368 66.42 1.02 -17.61
N ASP A 369 65.80 1.05 -16.50
CA ASP A 369 64.36 1.23 -16.20
C ASP A 369 63.84 2.55 -16.74
N ARG A 370 62.59 2.58 -17.13
CA ARG A 370 61.66 3.64 -16.69
C ARG A 370 60.19 3.23 -16.84
N ASP A 371 59.56 3.14 -15.68
CA ASP A 371 58.12 3.18 -15.40
C ASP A 371 57.37 4.20 -16.25
N THR A 372 56.21 3.78 -16.74
CA THR A 372 55.05 4.66 -16.88
C THR A 372 53.78 3.90 -16.56
N ASP A 373 53.26 4.26 -15.43
CA ASP A 373 51.96 4.02 -14.81
C ASP A 373 50.84 4.30 -15.81
N THR A 374 49.97 3.31 -16.07
CA THR A 374 48.66 3.52 -16.66
C THR A 374 47.60 2.81 -15.83
N LYS A 375 46.93 3.61 -15.05
CA LYS A 375 45.76 3.33 -14.22
C LYS A 375 44.64 2.70 -15.05
N LYS A 376 44.22 1.51 -14.64
CA LYS A 376 43.04 0.79 -15.08
C LYS A 376 41.83 1.35 -14.30
N PRO A 377 40.65 1.61 -14.92
CA PRO A 377 39.46 1.96 -14.17
C PRO A 377 38.87 0.73 -13.47
N GLU A 378 38.52 0.91 -12.21
CA GLU A 378 37.79 -0.04 -11.41
C GLU A 378 36.39 -0.24 -12.00
N GLU A 379 36.01 -1.48 -12.25
CA GLU A 379 34.64 -1.93 -12.45
C GLU A 379 33.96 -2.02 -11.09
N GLU A 380 32.93 -1.20 -10.85
CA GLU A 380 32.00 -1.36 -9.72
C GLU A 380 31.16 -2.63 -9.92
N GLU A 381 31.41 -3.61 -9.10
CA GLU A 381 30.64 -4.84 -8.98
C GLU A 381 29.35 -4.54 -8.21
N ILE A 382 28.19 -4.47 -8.92
CA ILE A 382 26.87 -4.35 -8.31
C ILE A 382 26.44 -5.74 -7.83
N ALA A 383 26.48 -5.93 -6.52
CA ALA A 383 25.99 -7.14 -5.87
C ALA A 383 24.45 -7.17 -5.87
N TYR A 384 23.86 -8.11 -6.60
CA TYR A 384 22.43 -8.42 -6.52
C TYR A 384 22.18 -9.39 -5.36
N ALA A 385 21.46 -8.92 -4.33
CA ALA A 385 20.92 -9.79 -3.30
C ALA A 385 19.64 -10.45 -3.80
N SER A 386 19.67 -11.76 -4.04
CA SER A 386 18.49 -12.57 -4.34
C SER A 386 17.83 -13.01 -3.03
N ILE A 387 16.57 -12.62 -2.81
CA ILE A 387 15.75 -13.11 -1.71
C ILE A 387 15.01 -14.35 -2.19
N THR A 388 15.37 -15.51 -1.67
CA THR A 388 14.67 -16.78 -1.89
C THR A 388 13.60 -16.93 -0.80
N PHE A 389 12.32 -16.97 -1.21
CA PHE A 389 11.22 -17.35 -0.31
C PHE A 389 11.14 -18.86 -0.21
N HIS A 390 11.42 -19.41 0.95
CA HIS A 390 11.12 -20.81 1.28
C HIS A 390 9.68 -20.91 1.79
N HIS A 391 8.81 -21.54 1.04
CA HIS A 391 7.53 -22.06 1.52
C HIS A 391 7.82 -23.24 2.43
N SER A 392 7.61 -23.08 3.74
CA SER A 392 7.52 -24.19 4.67
C SER A 392 6.05 -24.48 4.92
N ALA A 393 5.58 -25.57 4.36
CA ALA A 393 4.37 -26.24 4.81
C ALA A 393 4.75 -27.05 6.06
N ASN A 394 4.13 -26.76 7.19
CA ASN A 394 4.06 -27.71 8.29
C ASN A 394 2.75 -27.60 9.05
N GLU A 395 2.25 -28.78 9.23
CA GLU A 395 1.01 -29.23 9.83
C GLU A 395 0.79 -28.80 11.29
N ALA A 396 -0.49 -28.86 11.61
CA ALA A 396 -1.07 -28.70 12.92
C ALA A 396 -0.39 -29.54 14.03
N LYS A 397 -0.25 -28.94 15.22
CA LYS A 397 -0.65 -29.56 16.49
C LYS A 397 -0.50 -28.61 17.69
N SER A 398 -1.59 -28.59 18.49
CA SER A 398 -1.63 -28.54 19.96
C SER A 398 -1.31 -27.26 20.71
N ALA A 399 -2.39 -26.69 21.22
CA ALA A 399 -2.61 -26.13 22.58
C ALA A 399 -1.38 -25.78 23.43
N ALA A 400 -1.25 -24.49 23.75
CA ALA A 400 -0.81 -24.01 25.05
C ALA A 400 -1.29 -22.57 25.26
N SER A 401 -2.04 -22.39 26.33
CA SER A 401 -2.48 -21.13 26.94
C SER A 401 -1.29 -20.20 27.19
N GLN A 402 -1.37 -18.97 26.66
CA GLN A 402 -0.62 -17.84 27.19
C GLN A 402 -1.61 -16.80 27.69
N GLU A 403 -1.60 -16.62 29.00
CA GLU A 403 -2.19 -15.47 29.70
C GLU A 403 -1.66 -14.18 29.07
N MET A 404 -2.59 -13.38 28.53
CA MET A 404 -2.32 -12.01 28.13
C MET A 404 -2.78 -11.10 29.25
N ASP A 405 -1.81 -10.52 29.93
CA ASP A 405 -1.97 -9.50 30.97
C ASP A 405 -2.70 -8.28 30.37
N VAL A 406 -3.97 -8.10 30.74
CA VAL A 406 -4.80 -7.00 30.27
C VAL A 406 -4.67 -5.87 31.28
N SER A 407 -3.80 -4.92 30.97
CA SER A 407 -3.76 -3.63 31.67
C SER A 407 -5.04 -2.84 31.40
N VAL A 408 -5.83 -2.63 32.45
CA VAL A 408 -7.07 -1.86 32.43
C VAL A 408 -6.74 -0.37 32.42
N ILE A 409 -7.03 0.30 31.28
CA ILE A 409 -6.95 1.76 31.17
C ILE A 409 -8.30 2.34 31.57
N TYR A 410 -8.33 3.06 32.70
CA TYR A 410 -9.49 3.84 33.12
C TYR A 410 -9.56 5.12 32.30
N SER A 411 -10.59 5.31 31.47
CA SER A 411 -10.95 6.63 30.96
C SER A 411 -12.06 7.21 31.84
N SER A 412 -11.68 8.12 32.72
CA SER A 412 -12.64 8.97 33.41
C SER A 412 -13.02 10.12 32.49
N ILE A 413 -14.27 10.17 32.06
CA ILE A 413 -14.83 11.32 31.37
C ILE A 413 -15.40 12.23 32.48
N ARG A 414 -14.84 13.44 32.58
CA ARG A 414 -15.42 14.55 33.34
C ARG A 414 -16.54 15.21 32.55
#